data_bf81f7192370496e999f66908143f4e5
#
_entry.id   bf81f7192370496e999f66908143f4e5
#
_cell.length_a   1.000
_cell.length_b   1.000
_cell.length_c   1.000
_cell.angle_alpha   90.00
_cell.angle_beta   90.00
_cell.angle_gamma   90.00
#
_symmetry.space_group_name_H-M   'P 1'
#
loop_
_entity.id
_entity.type
_entity.pdbx_description
1 polymer ?
#
loop_
_entity_poly.entity_id
_entity_poly.type
_entity_poly.pdbx_seq_one_letter_code
_entity_poly.pdbx_strand_id
1 'polypeptide(L)'
;MSKFNQFTTLDKELVDALASIGFVELSPIQEKTIPLLLKHKDGVFKAPTGSGKTLAYLVPIIQSIKGLNDTKAVVIVPTKVLANQAGEVLKNIRQVYPNFTYSVIKDGNDLVKSNKTSSIIIATPNLFLKSMHEMNLREVEYLIFDEGDMLIFGGFEEQLNQIMSLPLKATKALFTASVDEHLNTLVRHYMGTATSIDLTEGSVTASEVTHTFVDIRHLSKAEALCLFLDVVKPYKAIAFVSNKKDLADVEEYLLSKKIKHSYIHGDLPKREQKKALKDFKDDRTTLLLASDIAARGLDVSEVSDVISLDLPKDLAYYYHRAGRTGRFGNSGHSYIFYTANEPGKARELMKKSKITFKYATLRTDELKADRDLNVAPKKQKINNVYLEKEIKRAIAKNRSKKVKPCYKKKVKWAIDDVKRRHKEQIIKTNVRKKQKENENK
;
A
#
# COMPACT_ATOMS: atom_id res chain seq x y z
N MET A 1 -8.41 15.73 24.83
CA MET A 1 -8.96 15.29 23.53
C MET A 1 -10.37 15.82 23.40
N SER A 2 -10.74 16.30 22.22
CA SER A 2 -12.09 16.78 21.93
C SER A 2 -13.08 15.63 21.89
N LYS A 3 -14.34 15.85 22.29
CA LYS A 3 -15.38 14.82 22.32
C LYS A 3 -16.52 15.17 21.35
N PHE A 4 -17.25 14.17 20.85
CA PHE A 4 -18.38 14.39 19.95
C PHE A 4 -19.44 15.33 20.53
N ASN A 5 -19.65 15.35 21.84
CA ASN A 5 -20.62 16.23 22.50
C ASN A 5 -20.26 17.72 22.46
N GLN A 6 -19.07 18.10 21.99
CA GLN A 6 -18.67 19.50 21.76
C GLN A 6 -19.30 20.07 20.49
N PHE A 7 -19.75 19.23 19.58
CA PHE A 7 -20.47 19.67 18.40
C PHE A 7 -21.95 19.89 18.72
N THR A 8 -22.32 21.12 19.07
CA THR A 8 -23.71 21.52 19.34
C THR A 8 -24.64 21.35 18.13
N THR A 9 -24.05 21.11 16.94
CA THR A 9 -24.78 20.86 15.68
C THR A 9 -25.14 19.40 15.46
N LEU A 10 -24.62 18.47 16.27
CA LEU A 10 -25.00 17.05 16.21
C LEU A 10 -26.17 16.78 17.17
N ASP A 11 -27.10 15.94 16.74
CA ASP A 11 -28.20 15.50 17.57
C ASP A 11 -27.67 14.69 18.77
N LYS A 12 -28.19 14.99 19.95
CA LYS A 12 -27.79 14.32 21.18
C LYS A 12 -27.96 12.80 21.10
N GLU A 13 -29.03 12.34 20.49
CA GLU A 13 -29.28 10.89 20.30
C GLU A 13 -28.17 10.23 19.46
N LEU A 14 -27.70 10.88 18.40
CA LEU A 14 -26.58 10.36 17.59
C LEU A 14 -25.28 10.33 18.40
N VAL A 15 -25.01 11.36 19.17
CA VAL A 15 -23.80 11.44 20.03
C VAL A 15 -23.83 10.34 21.10
N ASP A 16 -24.95 10.16 21.79
CA ASP A 16 -25.13 9.13 22.80
C ASP A 16 -25.03 7.71 22.19
N ALA A 17 -25.59 7.51 20.98
CA ALA A 17 -25.47 6.27 20.24
C ALA A 17 -24.00 5.95 19.85
N LEU A 18 -23.25 6.93 19.35
CA LEU A 18 -21.83 6.77 19.03
C LEU A 18 -21.01 6.42 20.29
N ALA A 19 -21.28 7.09 21.42
CA ALA A 19 -20.63 6.81 22.69
C ALA A 19 -20.90 5.39 23.19
N SER A 20 -22.14 4.88 23.02
CA SER A 20 -22.53 3.53 23.44
C SER A 20 -21.76 2.40 22.73
N ILE A 21 -21.22 2.67 21.54
CA ILE A 21 -20.42 1.73 20.77
C ILE A 21 -18.92 2.07 20.80
N GLY A 22 -18.49 2.92 21.76
CA GLY A 22 -17.09 3.20 22.05
C GLY A 22 -16.49 4.41 21.31
N PHE A 23 -17.26 5.15 20.50
CA PHE A 23 -16.81 6.37 19.86
C PHE A 23 -17.07 7.59 20.75
N VAL A 24 -16.18 7.84 21.70
CA VAL A 24 -16.32 8.94 22.67
C VAL A 24 -15.47 10.14 22.29
N GLU A 25 -14.23 9.90 21.88
CA GLU A 25 -13.25 10.93 21.57
C GLU A 25 -13.11 11.15 20.07
N LEU A 26 -12.87 12.38 19.68
CA LEU A 26 -12.63 12.77 18.30
C LEU A 26 -11.16 12.59 17.94
N SER A 27 -10.92 11.98 16.80
CA SER A 27 -9.59 12.06 16.18
C SER A 27 -9.38 13.45 15.55
N PRO A 28 -8.12 13.88 15.31
CA PRO A 28 -7.83 15.18 14.71
C PRO A 28 -8.49 15.41 13.35
N ILE A 29 -8.64 14.35 12.53
CA ILE A 29 -9.32 14.46 11.24
C ILE A 29 -10.84 14.65 11.42
N GLN A 30 -11.46 13.98 12.36
CA GLN A 30 -12.88 14.13 12.68
C GLN A 30 -13.19 15.54 13.19
N GLU A 31 -12.37 16.05 14.11
CA GLU A 31 -12.53 17.39 14.68
C GLU A 31 -12.55 18.48 13.60
N LYS A 32 -11.65 18.40 12.63
CA LYS A 32 -11.54 19.39 11.55
C LYS A 32 -12.54 19.19 10.41
N THR A 33 -12.92 17.95 10.11
CA THR A 33 -13.72 17.61 8.91
C THR A 33 -15.21 17.69 9.17
N ILE A 34 -15.70 17.16 10.32
CA ILE A 34 -17.12 17.11 10.63
C ILE A 34 -17.79 18.48 10.51
N PRO A 35 -17.25 19.58 11.09
CA PRO A 35 -17.87 20.91 10.99
C PRO A 35 -17.95 21.46 9.55
N LEU A 36 -17.00 21.09 8.69
CA LEU A 36 -17.00 21.54 7.29
C LEU A 36 -18.07 20.81 6.49
N LEU A 37 -18.17 19.49 6.66
CA LEU A 37 -19.17 18.68 5.96
C LEU A 37 -20.60 19.01 6.44
N LEU A 38 -20.82 19.30 7.72
CA LEU A 38 -22.10 19.76 8.23
C LEU A 38 -22.52 21.13 7.64
N LYS A 39 -21.56 21.92 7.16
CA LYS A 39 -21.81 23.19 6.45
C LYS A 39 -21.81 23.01 4.93
N HIS A 40 -21.88 21.79 4.43
CA HIS A 40 -21.84 21.44 3.01
C HIS A 40 -20.68 22.09 2.24
N LYS A 41 -19.47 22.10 2.84
CA LYS A 41 -18.27 22.62 2.19
C LYS A 41 -17.47 21.48 1.55
N ASP A 42 -17.14 21.66 0.29
CA ASP A 42 -16.22 20.77 -0.42
C ASP A 42 -14.86 20.71 0.27
N GLY A 43 -14.26 19.53 0.34
CA GLY A 43 -13.01 19.37 1.05
C GLY A 43 -12.11 18.25 0.53
N VAL A 44 -10.80 18.48 0.66
CA VAL A 44 -9.75 17.49 0.46
C VAL A 44 -9.04 17.25 1.78
N PHE A 45 -9.17 16.06 2.31
CA PHE A 45 -8.79 15.70 3.66
C PHE A 45 -7.68 14.65 3.63
N LYS A 46 -6.46 15.08 3.96
CA LYS A 46 -5.30 14.20 4.05
C LYS A 46 -5.07 13.79 5.50
N ALA A 47 -5.07 12.50 5.74
CA ALA A 47 -4.74 11.94 7.05
C ALA A 47 -4.22 10.51 6.91
N PRO A 48 -3.37 10.05 7.85
CA PRO A 48 -2.84 8.69 7.85
C PRO A 48 -3.93 7.63 7.80
N THR A 49 -3.58 6.43 7.33
CA THR A 49 -4.47 5.27 7.43
C THR A 49 -4.72 4.95 8.92
N GLY A 50 -5.97 4.64 9.27
CA GLY A 50 -6.35 4.37 10.67
C GLY A 50 -6.64 5.62 11.52
N SER A 51 -6.58 6.83 10.95
CA SER A 51 -6.85 8.09 11.66
C SER A 51 -8.34 8.36 11.97
N GLY A 52 -9.26 7.49 11.52
CA GLY A 52 -10.70 7.68 11.74
C GLY A 52 -11.44 8.41 10.62
N LYS A 53 -10.88 8.45 9.40
CA LYS A 53 -11.49 9.07 8.20
C LYS A 53 -12.93 8.62 7.95
N THR A 54 -13.21 7.33 8.13
CA THR A 54 -14.54 6.76 7.87
C THR A 54 -15.64 7.43 8.72
N LEU A 55 -15.40 7.60 10.02
CA LEU A 55 -16.36 8.31 10.88
C LEU A 55 -16.42 9.79 10.58
N ALA A 56 -15.31 10.39 10.13
CA ALA A 56 -15.26 11.81 9.81
C ALA A 56 -16.27 12.21 8.71
N TYR A 57 -16.57 11.32 7.75
CA TYR A 57 -17.62 11.56 6.76
C TYR A 57 -18.96 10.89 7.09
N LEU A 58 -18.98 9.74 7.77
CA LEU A 58 -20.26 9.08 8.08
C LEU A 58 -21.11 9.85 9.09
N VAL A 59 -20.51 10.45 10.11
CA VAL A 59 -21.21 11.20 11.13
C VAL A 59 -22.02 12.38 10.54
N PRO A 60 -21.43 13.32 9.76
CA PRO A 60 -22.21 14.38 9.15
C PRO A 60 -23.25 13.89 8.13
N ILE A 61 -22.98 12.81 7.41
CA ILE A 61 -23.95 12.20 6.52
C ILE A 61 -25.16 11.68 7.30
N ILE A 62 -24.95 10.91 8.35
CA ILE A 62 -26.04 10.35 9.18
C ILE A 62 -26.84 11.46 9.82
N GLN A 63 -26.19 12.53 10.30
CA GLN A 63 -26.84 13.70 10.87
C GLN A 63 -27.77 14.41 9.87
N SER A 64 -27.43 14.43 8.56
CA SER A 64 -28.24 15.10 7.53
C SER A 64 -29.49 14.32 7.13
N ILE A 65 -29.57 13.02 7.43
CA ILE A 65 -30.65 12.15 7.01
C ILE A 65 -31.91 12.42 7.87
N LYS A 66 -32.92 13.01 7.26
CA LYS A 66 -34.21 13.29 7.91
C LYS A 66 -35.37 12.40 7.43
N GLY A 67 -35.09 11.47 6.51
CA GLY A 67 -36.07 10.54 5.96
C GLY A 67 -35.38 9.32 5.33
N LEU A 68 -36.11 8.21 5.26
CA LEU A 68 -35.52 6.92 4.82
C LEU A 68 -35.68 6.64 3.31
N ASN A 69 -36.37 7.53 2.57
CA ASN A 69 -36.83 7.20 1.22
C ASN A 69 -35.92 7.71 0.08
N ASP A 70 -34.90 8.52 0.41
CA ASP A 70 -34.05 9.13 -0.60
C ASP A 70 -32.59 8.81 -0.38
N THR A 71 -31.80 8.68 -1.47
CA THR A 71 -30.38 8.56 -1.40
C THR A 71 -29.77 9.93 -1.11
N LYS A 72 -29.20 10.09 0.08
CA LYS A 72 -28.57 11.33 0.54
C LYS A 72 -27.06 11.34 0.37
N ALA A 73 -26.43 10.17 0.35
CA ALA A 73 -24.98 10.08 0.19
C ALA A 73 -24.54 8.92 -0.68
N VAL A 74 -23.51 9.18 -1.46
CA VAL A 74 -22.75 8.19 -2.22
C VAL A 74 -21.29 8.19 -1.74
N VAL A 75 -20.78 7.02 -1.35
CA VAL A 75 -19.41 6.83 -0.92
C VAL A 75 -18.71 5.92 -1.94
N ILE A 76 -17.73 6.46 -2.61
CA ILE A 76 -16.91 5.77 -3.60
C ILE A 76 -15.62 5.29 -2.95
N VAL A 77 -15.37 4.00 -3.03
CA VAL A 77 -14.19 3.34 -2.44
C VAL A 77 -13.48 2.45 -3.47
N PRO A 78 -12.16 2.27 -3.40
CA PRO A 78 -11.42 1.56 -4.45
C PRO A 78 -11.69 0.05 -4.48
N THR A 79 -12.14 -0.57 -3.39
CA THR A 79 -12.32 -2.02 -3.32
C THR A 79 -13.61 -2.43 -2.62
N LYS A 80 -14.14 -3.60 -3.01
CA LYS A 80 -15.31 -4.21 -2.33
C LYS A 80 -15.03 -4.51 -0.85
N VAL A 81 -13.77 -4.70 -0.47
CA VAL A 81 -13.37 -4.95 0.92
C VAL A 81 -13.59 -3.67 1.73
N LEU A 82 -13.10 -2.52 1.25
CA LEU A 82 -13.33 -1.22 1.89
C LEU A 82 -14.82 -0.85 1.95
N ALA A 83 -15.56 -1.17 0.88
CA ALA A 83 -17.02 -0.99 0.89
C ALA A 83 -17.70 -1.79 2.00
N ASN A 84 -17.32 -3.06 2.18
CA ASN A 84 -17.86 -3.87 3.26
C ASN A 84 -17.44 -3.35 4.65
N GLN A 85 -16.22 -2.84 4.82
CA GLN A 85 -15.77 -2.25 6.10
C GLN A 85 -16.57 -1.02 6.48
N ALA A 86 -16.75 -0.08 5.56
CA ALA A 86 -17.61 1.07 5.80
C ALA A 86 -19.06 0.62 6.09
N GLY A 87 -19.53 -0.44 5.42
CA GLY A 87 -20.82 -1.08 5.69
C GLY A 87 -20.93 -1.68 7.08
N GLU A 88 -19.87 -2.32 7.63
CA GLU A 88 -19.87 -2.84 9.00
C GLU A 88 -19.89 -1.70 10.03
N VAL A 89 -19.20 -0.59 9.78
CA VAL A 89 -19.30 0.62 10.63
C VAL A 89 -20.75 1.12 10.67
N LEU A 90 -21.38 1.28 9.50
CA LEU A 90 -22.79 1.68 9.42
C LEU A 90 -23.72 0.69 10.09
N LYS A 91 -23.48 -0.59 9.97
CA LYS A 91 -24.24 -1.64 10.66
C LYS A 91 -24.19 -1.49 12.17
N ASN A 92 -23.01 -1.27 12.75
CA ASN A 92 -22.84 -1.07 14.17
C ASN A 92 -23.54 0.21 14.67
N ILE A 93 -23.41 1.31 13.93
CA ILE A 93 -24.12 2.55 14.27
C ILE A 93 -25.63 2.35 14.17
N ARG A 94 -26.14 1.67 13.13
CA ARG A 94 -27.57 1.45 12.92
C ARG A 94 -28.22 0.58 14.01
N GLN A 95 -27.46 -0.28 14.67
CA GLN A 95 -27.98 -1.08 15.81
C GLN A 95 -28.42 -0.20 16.99
N VAL A 96 -27.76 0.94 17.19
CA VAL A 96 -28.02 1.88 18.28
C VAL A 96 -28.70 3.18 17.82
N TYR A 97 -28.63 3.48 16.53
CA TYR A 97 -29.28 4.64 15.90
C TYR A 97 -29.89 4.26 14.55
N PRO A 98 -31.17 3.78 14.51
CA PRO A 98 -31.79 3.16 13.34
C PRO A 98 -32.31 4.16 12.28
N ASN A 99 -32.08 5.46 12.44
CA ASN A 99 -32.71 6.53 11.66
C ASN A 99 -32.14 6.70 10.23
N PHE A 100 -31.42 5.71 9.70
CA PHE A 100 -30.93 5.70 8.34
C PHE A 100 -30.91 4.29 7.74
N THR A 101 -30.86 4.23 6.40
CA THR A 101 -30.66 2.98 5.65
C THR A 101 -29.36 3.05 4.84
N TYR A 102 -28.77 1.91 4.53
CA TYR A 102 -27.58 1.85 3.71
C TYR A 102 -27.55 0.60 2.84
N SER A 103 -26.85 0.70 1.71
CA SER A 103 -26.55 -0.41 0.83
C SER A 103 -25.08 -0.42 0.43
N VAL A 104 -24.47 -1.61 0.44
CA VAL A 104 -23.15 -1.86 -0.12
C VAL A 104 -23.32 -2.59 -1.44
N ILE A 105 -23.01 -1.95 -2.55
CA ILE A 105 -23.16 -2.54 -3.88
C ILE A 105 -22.05 -3.55 -4.13
N LYS A 106 -22.41 -4.82 -4.28
CA LYS A 106 -21.51 -5.95 -4.51
C LYS A 106 -21.52 -6.43 -5.96
N ASP A 107 -22.68 -6.28 -6.62
CA ASP A 107 -22.85 -6.52 -8.06
C ASP A 107 -23.74 -5.43 -8.67
N GLY A 108 -23.83 -5.38 -10.01
CA GLY A 108 -24.58 -4.31 -10.71
C GLY A 108 -26.09 -4.38 -10.55
N ASN A 109 -26.65 -5.43 -9.92
CA ASN A 109 -28.09 -5.64 -9.78
C ASN A 109 -28.55 -5.62 -8.32
N ASP A 110 -27.68 -5.22 -7.38
CA ASP A 110 -28.00 -5.28 -5.94
C ASP A 110 -29.15 -4.33 -5.56
N LEU A 111 -29.26 -3.16 -6.19
CA LEU A 111 -30.34 -2.20 -5.92
C LEU A 111 -31.69 -2.69 -6.47
N VAL A 112 -31.69 -3.30 -7.66
CA VAL A 112 -32.91 -3.89 -8.25
C VAL A 112 -33.45 -4.99 -7.36
N LYS A 113 -32.57 -5.86 -6.87
CA LYS A 113 -32.94 -6.98 -6.01
C LYS A 113 -33.47 -6.55 -4.64
N SER A 114 -33.00 -5.41 -4.14
CA SER A 114 -33.41 -4.93 -2.82
C SER A 114 -34.76 -4.24 -2.81
N ASN A 115 -35.23 -3.75 -3.97
CA ASN A 115 -36.44 -2.94 -4.14
C ASN A 115 -36.56 -1.80 -3.10
N LYS A 116 -35.42 -1.34 -2.56
CA LYS A 116 -35.34 -0.36 -1.47
C LYS A 116 -34.37 0.75 -1.83
N THR A 117 -34.84 1.97 -1.76
CA THR A 117 -33.99 3.15 -1.69
C THR A 117 -33.18 3.12 -0.40
N SER A 118 -31.90 3.42 -0.48
CA SER A 118 -31.01 3.49 0.70
C SER A 118 -30.49 4.89 0.84
N SER A 119 -30.52 5.42 2.07
CA SER A 119 -30.06 6.77 2.37
C SER A 119 -28.54 6.94 2.09
N ILE A 120 -27.77 5.88 2.30
CA ILE A 120 -26.32 5.85 2.05
C ILE A 120 -25.99 4.69 1.12
N ILE A 121 -25.29 4.98 0.03
CA ILE A 121 -24.83 3.98 -0.92
C ILE A 121 -23.30 3.94 -0.89
N ILE A 122 -22.73 2.75 -0.76
CA ILE A 122 -21.29 2.53 -0.82
C ILE A 122 -20.97 1.61 -2.00
N ALA A 123 -20.10 2.06 -2.91
CA ALA A 123 -19.77 1.33 -4.11
C ALA A 123 -18.31 1.54 -4.55
N THR A 124 -17.79 0.62 -5.37
CA THR A 124 -16.59 0.90 -6.18
C THR A 124 -16.99 1.71 -7.43
N PRO A 125 -16.06 2.47 -8.07
CA PRO A 125 -16.37 3.31 -9.21
C PRO A 125 -17.17 2.60 -10.31
N ASN A 126 -16.70 1.43 -10.74
CA ASN A 126 -17.36 0.65 -11.78
C ASN A 126 -18.76 0.16 -11.38
N LEU A 127 -18.96 -0.23 -10.13
CA LEU A 127 -20.28 -0.68 -9.66
C LEU A 127 -21.24 0.48 -9.51
N PHE A 128 -20.77 1.63 -9.05
CA PHE A 128 -21.59 2.84 -8.99
C PHE A 128 -22.09 3.24 -10.38
N LEU A 129 -21.19 3.37 -11.37
CA LEU A 129 -21.57 3.74 -12.74
C LEU A 129 -22.56 2.75 -13.39
N LYS A 130 -22.44 1.45 -13.08
CA LYS A 130 -23.38 0.43 -13.57
C LYS A 130 -24.76 0.55 -12.93
N SER A 131 -24.83 0.95 -11.66
CA SER A 131 -26.06 0.96 -10.88
C SER A 131 -26.70 2.33 -10.74
N MET A 132 -26.04 3.42 -11.17
CA MET A 132 -26.51 4.79 -10.94
C MET A 132 -27.85 5.10 -11.59
N HIS A 133 -28.23 4.39 -12.66
CA HIS A 133 -29.51 4.56 -13.33
C HIS A 133 -30.71 4.13 -12.47
N GLU A 134 -30.48 3.36 -11.44
CA GLU A 134 -31.48 2.84 -10.50
C GLU A 134 -31.60 3.72 -9.24
N MET A 135 -30.83 4.84 -9.20
CA MET A 135 -30.75 5.73 -8.05
C MET A 135 -31.44 7.07 -8.33
N ASN A 136 -32.11 7.61 -7.34
CA ASN A 136 -32.52 9.01 -7.36
C ASN A 136 -31.33 9.89 -6.92
N LEU A 137 -30.46 10.25 -7.87
CA LEU A 137 -29.29 11.07 -7.60
C LEU A 137 -29.58 12.55 -7.36
N ARG A 138 -30.83 13.03 -7.62
CA ARG A 138 -31.19 14.44 -7.43
C ARG A 138 -31.14 14.89 -5.98
N GLU A 139 -31.36 13.95 -5.07
CA GLU A 139 -31.40 14.19 -3.63
C GLU A 139 -30.05 13.93 -2.93
N VAL A 140 -28.99 13.60 -3.70
CA VAL A 140 -27.66 13.35 -3.15
C VAL A 140 -27.03 14.65 -2.66
N GLU A 141 -26.80 14.73 -1.35
CA GLU A 141 -26.18 15.87 -0.67
C GLU A 141 -24.68 15.69 -0.46
N TYR A 142 -24.20 14.43 -0.46
CA TYR A 142 -22.79 14.10 -0.24
C TYR A 142 -22.27 13.12 -1.28
N LEU A 143 -21.15 13.45 -1.90
CA LEU A 143 -20.37 12.57 -2.77
C LEU A 143 -18.96 12.44 -2.19
N ILE A 144 -18.72 11.31 -1.56
CA ILE A 144 -17.47 11.03 -0.83
C ILE A 144 -16.57 10.12 -1.66
N PHE A 145 -15.29 10.45 -1.74
CA PHE A 145 -14.24 9.61 -2.30
C PHE A 145 -13.29 9.23 -1.18
N ASP A 146 -13.31 7.98 -0.77
CA ASP A 146 -12.41 7.47 0.27
C ASP A 146 -11.23 6.71 -0.34
N GLU A 147 -10.04 6.84 0.28
CA GLU A 147 -8.76 6.33 -0.22
C GLU A 147 -8.47 6.79 -1.67
N GLY A 148 -8.50 8.12 -1.88
CA GLY A 148 -8.37 8.76 -3.19
C GLY A 148 -7.12 8.39 -3.96
N ASP A 149 -5.98 8.28 -3.29
CA ASP A 149 -4.73 7.77 -3.86
C ASP A 149 -4.89 6.35 -4.40
N MET A 150 -5.56 5.48 -3.66
CA MET A 150 -5.84 4.12 -4.13
C MET A 150 -6.84 4.09 -5.30
N LEU A 151 -7.75 5.03 -5.40
CA LEU A 151 -8.64 5.14 -6.56
C LEU A 151 -7.84 5.44 -7.83
N ILE A 152 -6.86 6.34 -7.78
CA ILE A 152 -5.97 6.64 -8.92
C ILE A 152 -5.06 5.44 -9.24
N PHE A 153 -4.33 4.93 -8.25
CA PHE A 153 -3.44 3.78 -8.44
C PHE A 153 -4.17 2.49 -8.84
N GLY A 154 -5.46 2.38 -8.53
CA GLY A 154 -6.33 1.30 -8.96
C GLY A 154 -6.74 1.39 -10.43
N GLY A 155 -6.36 2.46 -11.13
CA GLY A 155 -6.72 2.69 -12.54
C GLY A 155 -8.16 3.15 -12.74
N PHE A 156 -8.77 3.80 -11.75
CA PHE A 156 -10.14 4.31 -11.84
C PHE A 156 -10.23 5.78 -12.28
N GLU A 157 -9.16 6.33 -12.84
CA GLU A 157 -9.11 7.76 -13.22
C GLU A 157 -10.25 8.14 -14.18
N GLU A 158 -10.52 7.32 -15.18
CA GLU A 158 -11.61 7.54 -16.14
C GLU A 158 -12.97 7.51 -15.44
N GLN A 159 -13.22 6.54 -14.58
CA GLN A 159 -14.47 6.42 -13.83
C GLN A 159 -14.65 7.58 -12.84
N LEU A 160 -13.57 8.03 -12.21
CA LEU A 160 -13.61 9.20 -11.33
C LEU A 160 -13.98 10.46 -12.12
N ASN A 161 -13.40 10.66 -13.31
CA ASN A 161 -13.79 11.75 -14.20
C ASN A 161 -15.29 11.71 -14.53
N GLN A 162 -15.82 10.53 -14.88
CA GLN A 162 -17.25 10.36 -15.16
C GLN A 162 -18.12 10.67 -13.94
N ILE A 163 -17.75 10.17 -12.76
CA ILE A 163 -18.53 10.38 -11.53
C ILE A 163 -18.47 11.85 -11.08
N MET A 164 -17.30 12.47 -11.10
CA MET A 164 -17.12 13.86 -10.68
C MET A 164 -17.77 14.86 -11.63
N SER A 165 -17.94 14.50 -12.91
CA SER A 165 -18.64 15.32 -13.93
C SER A 165 -20.18 15.22 -13.85
N LEU A 166 -20.72 14.31 -13.04
CA LEU A 166 -22.18 14.25 -12.87
C LEU A 166 -22.71 15.58 -12.34
N PRO A 167 -23.87 16.07 -12.85
CA PRO A 167 -24.44 17.35 -12.47
C PRO A 167 -25.14 17.28 -11.10
N LEU A 168 -24.40 16.84 -10.08
CA LEU A 168 -24.88 16.72 -8.71
C LEU A 168 -24.57 18.00 -7.93
N LYS A 169 -25.58 18.50 -7.19
CA LYS A 169 -25.41 19.59 -6.23
C LYS A 169 -24.87 19.12 -4.88
N ALA A 170 -24.15 18.00 -4.89
CA ALA A 170 -23.62 17.36 -3.71
C ALA A 170 -22.30 17.99 -3.23
N THR A 171 -22.12 18.04 -1.93
CA THR A 171 -20.83 18.33 -1.29
C THR A 171 -19.85 17.24 -1.65
N LYS A 172 -18.73 17.60 -2.27
CA LYS A 172 -17.67 16.67 -2.66
C LYS A 172 -16.59 16.63 -1.59
N ALA A 173 -16.31 15.46 -1.08
CA ALA A 173 -15.24 15.27 -0.11
C ALA A 173 -14.30 14.12 -0.51
N LEU A 174 -13.02 14.43 -0.58
CA LEU A 174 -11.97 13.49 -0.90
C LEU A 174 -11.14 13.18 0.34
N PHE A 175 -11.09 11.93 0.73
CA PHE A 175 -10.25 11.43 1.83
C PHE A 175 -9.10 10.59 1.27
N THR A 176 -7.88 10.87 1.70
CA THR A 176 -6.69 10.19 1.18
C THR A 176 -5.55 10.21 2.20
N ALA A 177 -4.60 9.26 2.08
CA ALA A 177 -3.36 9.32 2.85
C ALA A 177 -2.28 10.14 2.11
N SER A 178 -2.32 10.17 0.77
CA SER A 178 -1.36 10.91 -0.04
C SER A 178 -2.04 11.57 -1.24
N VAL A 179 -1.42 12.59 -1.80
CA VAL A 179 -1.89 13.23 -3.03
C VAL A 179 -0.73 13.27 -4.01
N ASP A 180 -0.89 12.56 -5.13
CA ASP A 180 0.00 12.61 -6.27
C ASP A 180 -0.44 13.68 -7.29
N GLU A 181 0.29 13.81 -8.38
CA GLU A 181 0.02 14.80 -9.44
C GLU A 181 -1.31 14.52 -10.17
N HIS A 182 -1.66 13.24 -10.39
CA HIS A 182 -2.91 12.86 -11.04
C HIS A 182 -4.12 13.22 -10.18
N LEU A 183 -4.07 12.86 -8.89
CA LEU A 183 -5.13 13.21 -7.94
C LEU A 183 -5.26 14.73 -7.78
N ASN A 184 -4.14 15.47 -7.73
CA ASN A 184 -4.14 16.93 -7.72
C ASN A 184 -4.83 17.53 -8.95
N THR A 185 -4.61 16.96 -10.13
CA THR A 185 -5.24 17.42 -11.37
C THR A 185 -6.76 17.27 -11.32
N LEU A 186 -7.26 16.11 -10.87
CA LEU A 186 -8.69 15.88 -10.66
C LEU A 186 -9.29 16.84 -9.62
N VAL A 187 -8.60 17.02 -8.49
CA VAL A 187 -9.04 17.93 -7.43
C VAL A 187 -9.14 19.37 -7.98
N ARG A 188 -8.14 19.87 -8.67
CA ARG A 188 -8.16 21.23 -9.25
C ARG A 188 -9.30 21.40 -10.24
N HIS A 189 -9.57 20.38 -11.06
CA HIS A 189 -10.59 20.45 -12.09
C HIS A 189 -12.02 20.43 -11.49
N TYR A 190 -12.29 19.51 -10.57
CA TYR A 190 -13.66 19.26 -10.06
C TYR A 190 -13.94 19.85 -8.68
N MET A 191 -12.91 20.23 -7.93
CA MET A 191 -12.98 20.67 -6.54
C MET A 191 -12.07 21.88 -6.28
N GLY A 192 -11.91 22.77 -7.27
CA GLY A 192 -10.95 23.90 -7.22
C GLY A 192 -11.13 24.87 -6.06
N THR A 193 -12.33 24.96 -5.48
CA THR A 193 -12.65 25.79 -4.31
C THR A 193 -12.69 25.01 -3.00
N ALA A 194 -12.35 23.72 -3.03
CA ALA A 194 -12.42 22.86 -1.85
C ALA A 194 -11.44 23.28 -0.76
N THR A 195 -11.88 23.19 0.48
CA THR A 195 -11.00 23.38 1.64
C THR A 195 -10.02 22.22 1.76
N SER A 196 -8.73 22.52 1.78
CA SER A 196 -7.68 21.48 1.97
C SER A 196 -7.27 21.42 3.43
N ILE A 197 -7.38 20.25 4.04
CA ILE A 197 -6.84 19.95 5.38
C ILE A 197 -5.80 18.85 5.23
N ASP A 198 -4.57 19.13 5.64
CA ASP A 198 -3.46 18.18 5.65
C ASP A 198 -3.02 17.91 7.09
N LEU A 199 -3.27 16.70 7.57
CA LEU A 199 -2.85 16.20 8.88
C LEU A 199 -1.70 15.19 8.77
N THR A 200 -1.00 15.19 7.63
CA THR A 200 0.19 14.38 7.42
C THR A 200 1.48 15.12 7.75
N GLU A 201 1.39 16.36 8.28
CA GLU A 201 2.57 17.12 8.70
C GLU A 201 3.30 16.37 9.83
N GLY A 202 4.50 15.90 9.50
CA GLY A 202 5.40 15.14 10.38
C GLY A 202 5.44 13.66 10.13
N SER A 203 4.35 12.99 9.78
CA SER A 203 4.34 11.56 9.40
C SER A 203 3.05 11.18 8.68
N VAL A 204 3.15 10.54 7.53
CA VAL A 204 2.02 9.92 6.82
C VAL A 204 1.61 8.58 7.45
N THR A 205 2.45 8.06 8.32
CA THR A 205 2.21 6.88 9.17
C THR A 205 2.01 7.32 10.61
N ALA A 206 1.44 6.45 11.45
CA ALA A 206 1.32 6.72 12.88
C ALA A 206 2.72 7.04 13.45
N SER A 207 2.80 8.04 14.34
CA SER A 207 4.07 8.52 14.95
C SER A 207 4.83 7.43 15.71
N GLU A 208 4.15 6.38 16.09
CA GLU A 208 4.66 5.25 16.87
C GLU A 208 5.27 4.13 15.99
N VAL A 209 5.32 4.28 14.64
CA VAL A 209 5.89 3.25 13.75
C VAL A 209 7.36 3.52 13.49
N THR A 210 8.21 2.54 13.84
CA THR A 210 9.62 2.52 13.44
C THR A 210 9.77 1.91 12.05
N HIS A 211 10.40 2.64 11.13
CA HIS A 211 10.64 2.22 9.75
C HIS A 211 12.09 1.80 9.54
N THR A 212 12.33 0.58 9.02
CA THR A 212 13.68 0.04 8.87
C THR A 212 13.88 -0.57 7.49
N PHE A 213 14.90 -0.13 6.76
CA PHE A 213 15.41 -0.84 5.59
C PHE A 213 16.31 -1.99 6.02
N VAL A 214 16.05 -3.18 5.52
CA VAL A 214 16.78 -4.40 5.86
C VAL A 214 17.51 -4.92 4.63
N ASP A 215 18.84 -4.88 4.63
CA ASP A 215 19.68 -5.52 3.61
C ASP A 215 19.65 -7.04 3.80
N ILE A 216 19.03 -7.73 2.86
CA ILE A 216 18.95 -9.19 2.83
C ILE A 216 20.13 -9.85 2.10
N ARG A 217 21.12 -9.05 1.65
CA ARG A 217 22.34 -9.51 0.97
C ARG A 217 22.05 -10.35 -0.27
N HIS A 218 22.37 -11.64 -0.18
CA HIS A 218 22.25 -12.62 -1.27
C HIS A 218 21.09 -13.58 -1.07
N LEU A 219 20.35 -13.44 0.02
CA LEU A 219 19.21 -14.29 0.32
C LEU A 219 18.08 -14.03 -0.67
N SER A 220 17.35 -15.07 -1.02
CA SER A 220 16.04 -14.93 -1.65
C SER A 220 15.05 -14.32 -0.66
N LYS A 221 13.93 -13.76 -1.16
CA LYS A 221 12.87 -13.20 -0.30
C LYS A 221 12.33 -14.22 0.71
N ALA A 222 12.20 -15.46 0.28
CA ALA A 222 11.72 -16.57 1.10
C ALA A 222 12.70 -16.94 2.22
N GLU A 223 13.99 -17.12 1.87
CA GLU A 223 15.05 -17.38 2.87
C GLU A 223 15.19 -16.23 3.85
N ALA A 224 15.15 -14.99 3.34
CA ALA A 224 15.23 -13.80 4.18
C ALA A 224 14.06 -13.69 5.15
N LEU A 225 12.82 -14.00 4.70
CA LEU A 225 11.66 -14.01 5.59
C LEU A 225 11.81 -15.05 6.68
N CYS A 226 12.18 -16.29 6.35
CA CYS A 226 12.37 -17.34 7.36
C CYS A 226 13.43 -16.94 8.39
N LEU A 227 14.59 -16.46 7.93
CA LEU A 227 15.66 -16.01 8.82
C LEU A 227 15.21 -14.82 9.68
N PHE A 228 14.47 -13.88 9.09
CA PHE A 228 13.95 -12.72 9.82
C PHE A 228 12.98 -13.13 10.94
N LEU A 229 12.09 -14.10 10.66
CA LEU A 229 11.15 -14.62 11.66
C LEU A 229 11.87 -15.30 12.82
N ASP A 230 12.97 -16.02 12.54
CA ASP A 230 13.78 -16.70 13.56
C ASP A 230 14.55 -15.69 14.43
N VAL A 231 15.07 -14.60 13.82
CA VAL A 231 15.91 -13.61 14.50
C VAL A 231 15.08 -12.60 15.27
N VAL A 232 14.03 -12.02 14.64
CA VAL A 232 13.24 -10.93 15.21
C VAL A 232 12.09 -11.45 16.07
N LYS A 233 11.54 -12.64 15.74
CA LYS A 233 10.41 -13.27 16.45
C LYS A 233 9.23 -12.33 16.66
N PRO A 234 8.67 -11.76 15.58
CA PRO A 234 7.55 -10.83 15.69
C PRO A 234 6.35 -11.50 16.37
N TYR A 235 5.64 -10.75 17.22
CA TYR A 235 4.44 -11.27 17.88
C TYR A 235 3.36 -11.64 16.86
N LYS A 236 3.07 -10.73 15.94
CA LYS A 236 2.09 -10.93 14.88
C LYS A 236 2.51 -10.10 13.65
N ALA A 237 2.75 -10.75 12.53
CA ALA A 237 3.33 -10.09 11.36
C ALA A 237 2.50 -10.23 10.10
N ILE A 238 2.53 -9.20 9.26
CA ILE A 238 2.07 -9.28 7.87
C ILE A 238 3.27 -9.13 6.95
N ALA A 239 3.48 -10.12 6.07
CA ALA A 239 4.49 -10.09 5.03
C ALA A 239 3.86 -9.78 3.67
N PHE A 240 4.30 -8.69 3.03
CA PHE A 240 3.81 -8.23 1.74
C PHE A 240 4.74 -8.58 0.60
N VAL A 241 4.16 -9.04 -0.51
CA VAL A 241 4.86 -9.28 -1.77
C VAL A 241 4.10 -8.64 -2.91
N SER A 242 4.78 -7.79 -3.71
CA SER A 242 4.14 -7.08 -4.84
C SER A 242 3.87 -7.97 -6.04
N ASN A 243 4.70 -8.99 -6.27
CA ASN A 243 4.63 -9.85 -7.44
C ASN A 243 3.98 -11.19 -7.10
N LYS A 244 2.98 -11.60 -7.88
CA LYS A 244 2.25 -12.85 -7.67
C LYS A 244 3.14 -14.10 -7.75
N LYS A 245 4.12 -14.12 -8.67
CA LYS A 245 5.05 -15.23 -8.79
C LYS A 245 5.92 -15.35 -7.54
N ASP A 246 6.52 -14.24 -7.12
CA ASP A 246 7.36 -14.22 -5.92
C ASP A 246 6.56 -14.59 -4.66
N LEU A 247 5.26 -14.22 -4.62
CA LEU A 247 4.36 -14.57 -3.53
C LEU A 247 4.16 -16.10 -3.44
N ALA A 248 3.95 -16.76 -4.58
CA ALA A 248 3.81 -18.22 -4.63
C ALA A 248 5.13 -18.94 -4.25
N ASP A 249 6.27 -18.42 -4.74
CA ASP A 249 7.59 -18.97 -4.41
C ASP A 249 7.88 -18.86 -2.90
N VAL A 250 7.47 -17.76 -2.27
CA VAL A 250 7.59 -17.57 -0.80
C VAL A 250 6.69 -18.53 -0.05
N GLU A 251 5.42 -18.70 -0.48
CA GLU A 251 4.48 -19.62 0.14
C GLU A 251 5.02 -21.06 0.11
N GLU A 252 5.43 -21.53 -1.08
CA GLU A 252 5.99 -22.88 -1.25
C GLU A 252 7.19 -23.12 -0.32
N TYR A 253 8.07 -22.14 -0.19
CA TYR A 253 9.21 -22.21 0.70
C TYR A 253 8.80 -22.28 2.18
N LEU A 254 7.84 -21.43 2.62
CA LEU A 254 7.32 -21.47 4.00
C LEU A 254 6.69 -22.82 4.33
N LEU A 255 5.93 -23.40 3.40
CA LEU A 255 5.34 -24.74 3.54
C LEU A 255 6.44 -25.82 3.65
N SER A 256 7.48 -25.75 2.84
CA SER A 256 8.62 -26.68 2.90
C SER A 256 9.34 -26.64 4.25
N LYS A 257 9.37 -25.46 4.89
CA LYS A 257 9.95 -25.25 6.24
C LYS A 257 8.95 -25.52 7.36
N LYS A 258 7.71 -25.92 7.03
CA LYS A 258 6.63 -26.18 8.00
C LYS A 258 6.28 -24.95 8.86
N ILE A 259 6.52 -23.74 8.34
CA ILE A 259 6.15 -22.50 9.01
C ILE A 259 4.65 -22.28 8.85
N LYS A 260 3.92 -22.26 9.99
CA LYS A 260 2.49 -22.06 10.01
C LYS A 260 2.14 -20.60 9.70
N HIS A 261 1.38 -20.37 8.64
CA HIS A 261 1.00 -19.04 8.19
C HIS A 261 -0.40 -19.02 7.55
N SER A 262 -1.01 -17.86 7.48
CA SER A 262 -2.18 -17.58 6.63
C SER A 262 -1.70 -16.99 5.30
N TYR A 263 -2.39 -17.31 4.21
CA TYR A 263 -2.01 -16.89 2.86
C TYR A 263 -3.19 -16.25 2.13
N ILE A 264 -2.96 -15.04 1.55
CA ILE A 264 -4.03 -14.30 0.87
C ILE A 264 -3.50 -13.62 -0.39
N HIS A 265 -4.19 -13.85 -1.51
CA HIS A 265 -3.99 -13.12 -2.76
C HIS A 265 -5.32 -12.86 -3.48
N GLY A 266 -5.30 -11.96 -4.48
CA GLY A 266 -6.52 -11.48 -5.12
C GLY A 266 -7.36 -12.55 -5.83
N ASP A 267 -6.74 -13.64 -6.32
CA ASP A 267 -7.41 -14.72 -7.05
C ASP A 267 -7.92 -15.86 -6.16
N LEU A 268 -7.61 -15.83 -4.85
CA LEU A 268 -8.17 -16.82 -3.93
C LEU A 268 -9.70 -16.70 -3.85
N PRO A 269 -10.43 -17.84 -3.81
CA PRO A 269 -11.86 -17.83 -3.54
C PRO A 269 -12.18 -17.03 -2.25
N LYS A 270 -13.25 -16.24 -2.28
CA LYS A 270 -13.65 -15.39 -1.14
C LYS A 270 -13.80 -16.16 0.18
N ARG A 271 -14.21 -17.43 0.11
CA ARG A 271 -14.34 -18.30 1.28
C ARG A 271 -12.99 -18.58 1.92
N GLU A 272 -11.96 -18.84 1.11
CA GLU A 272 -10.59 -19.10 1.55
C GLU A 272 -9.95 -17.84 2.10
N GLN A 273 -10.13 -16.69 1.41
CA GLN A 273 -9.67 -15.40 1.93
C GLN A 273 -10.25 -15.10 3.33
N LYS A 274 -11.56 -15.31 3.52
CA LYS A 274 -12.23 -15.12 4.82
C LYS A 274 -11.70 -16.08 5.87
N LYS A 275 -11.44 -17.35 5.50
CA LYS A 275 -10.89 -18.36 6.40
C LYS A 275 -9.47 -17.96 6.85
N ALA A 276 -8.59 -17.62 5.90
CA ALA A 276 -7.22 -17.20 6.18
C ALA A 276 -7.17 -15.97 7.11
N LEU A 277 -8.04 -14.98 6.84
CA LEU A 277 -8.18 -13.81 7.73
C LEU A 277 -8.68 -14.17 9.11
N LYS A 278 -9.66 -15.06 9.20
CA LYS A 278 -10.18 -15.52 10.48
C LYS A 278 -9.10 -16.26 11.27
N ASP A 279 -8.37 -17.16 10.62
CA ASP A 279 -7.28 -17.92 11.27
C ASP A 279 -6.18 -16.98 11.77
N PHE A 280 -5.89 -15.89 11.06
CA PHE A 280 -4.95 -14.86 11.49
C PHE A 280 -5.52 -13.97 12.61
N LYS A 281 -6.81 -13.59 12.55
CA LYS A 281 -7.47 -12.79 13.61
C LYS A 281 -7.57 -13.57 14.92
N ASP A 282 -7.93 -14.86 14.84
CA ASP A 282 -8.12 -15.77 15.98
C ASP A 282 -6.77 -16.33 16.52
N ASP A 283 -5.62 -15.74 16.13
CA ASP A 283 -4.26 -16.13 16.54
C ASP A 283 -3.89 -17.60 16.26
N ARG A 284 -4.62 -18.26 15.33
CA ARG A 284 -4.26 -19.61 14.86
C ARG A 284 -3.00 -19.60 14.02
N THR A 285 -2.69 -18.45 13.40
CA THR A 285 -1.45 -18.16 12.71
C THR A 285 -0.96 -16.77 13.11
N THR A 286 0.34 -16.61 13.32
CA THR A 286 0.98 -15.34 13.68
C THR A 286 1.59 -14.61 12.49
N LEU A 287 1.67 -15.28 11.34
CA LEU A 287 2.14 -14.72 10.06
C LEU A 287 1.00 -14.73 9.03
N LEU A 288 0.77 -13.59 8.40
CA LEU A 288 -0.06 -13.44 7.21
C LEU A 288 0.82 -13.10 6.02
N LEU A 289 0.92 -14.00 5.05
CA LEU A 289 1.57 -13.73 3.76
C LEU A 289 0.53 -13.18 2.78
N ALA A 290 0.74 -12.00 2.23
CA ALA A 290 -0.28 -11.31 1.46
C ALA A 290 0.25 -10.56 0.22
N SER A 291 -0.55 -10.53 -0.85
CA SER A 291 -0.35 -9.58 -1.94
C SER A 291 -0.90 -8.20 -1.58
N ASP A 292 -0.33 -7.13 -2.17
CA ASP A 292 -0.79 -5.76 -1.95
C ASP A 292 -2.29 -5.58 -2.17
N ILE A 293 -2.83 -6.18 -3.23
CA ILE A 293 -4.25 -6.06 -3.59
C ILE A 293 -5.16 -6.74 -2.55
N ALA A 294 -4.78 -7.91 -2.11
CA ALA A 294 -5.62 -8.69 -1.19
C ALA A 294 -5.59 -8.15 0.24
N ALA A 295 -4.46 -7.57 0.64
CA ALA A 295 -4.28 -7.03 1.98
C ALA A 295 -4.79 -5.59 2.13
N ARG A 296 -5.20 -4.95 1.03
CA ARG A 296 -5.80 -3.61 1.09
C ARG A 296 -7.15 -3.65 1.81
N GLY A 297 -7.31 -2.73 2.73
CA GLY A 297 -8.54 -2.65 3.50
C GLY A 297 -8.73 -3.78 4.52
N LEU A 298 -7.76 -4.64 4.77
CA LEU A 298 -7.87 -5.62 5.84
C LEU A 298 -7.93 -4.89 7.18
N ASP A 299 -9.04 -5.05 7.87
CA ASP A 299 -9.14 -4.69 9.27
C ASP A 299 -8.53 -5.82 10.09
N VAL A 300 -7.22 -5.69 10.33
CA VAL A 300 -6.48 -6.56 11.23
C VAL A 300 -5.92 -5.67 12.33
N SER A 301 -6.43 -5.85 13.52
CA SER A 301 -5.91 -5.24 14.75
C SER A 301 -4.69 -6.01 15.24
N GLU A 302 -3.86 -5.35 16.04
CA GLU A 302 -2.76 -5.97 16.79
C GLU A 302 -1.61 -6.56 15.97
N VAL A 303 -1.33 -5.98 14.80
CA VAL A 303 -0.13 -6.33 14.04
C VAL A 303 1.06 -5.57 14.60
N SER A 304 2.02 -6.29 15.17
CA SER A 304 3.27 -5.71 15.70
C SER A 304 4.23 -5.32 14.58
N ASP A 305 4.31 -6.14 13.52
CA ASP A 305 5.31 -6.01 12.49
C ASP A 305 4.74 -6.11 11.08
N VAL A 306 5.14 -5.20 10.23
CA VAL A 306 4.88 -5.23 8.79
C VAL A 306 6.18 -5.47 8.05
N ILE A 307 6.22 -6.48 7.20
CA ILE A 307 7.43 -6.88 6.48
C ILE A 307 7.16 -6.76 4.97
N SER A 308 7.75 -5.78 4.31
CA SER A 308 7.72 -5.67 2.85
C SER A 308 8.88 -6.47 2.27
N LEU A 309 8.62 -7.61 1.64
CA LEU A 309 9.65 -8.48 1.05
C LEU A 309 10.26 -7.92 -0.24
N ASP A 310 9.75 -6.78 -0.68
CA ASP A 310 10.25 -6.01 -1.82
C ASP A 310 10.01 -4.52 -1.61
N LEU A 311 10.79 -3.73 -2.33
CA LEU A 311 10.58 -2.30 -2.42
C LEU A 311 9.22 -2.02 -3.08
N PRO A 312 8.29 -1.33 -2.43
CA PRO A 312 7.01 -1.00 -3.02
C PRO A 312 7.20 -0.15 -4.29
N LYS A 313 6.26 -0.26 -5.23
CA LYS A 313 6.34 0.44 -6.52
C LYS A 313 6.32 1.95 -6.36
N ASP A 314 5.56 2.42 -5.38
CA ASP A 314 5.47 3.82 -5.01
C ASP A 314 5.19 4.01 -3.51
N LEU A 315 5.16 5.27 -3.10
CA LEU A 315 5.06 5.67 -1.70
C LEU A 315 3.68 5.36 -1.09
N ALA A 316 2.61 5.44 -1.87
CA ALA A 316 1.26 5.16 -1.36
C ALA A 316 1.12 3.69 -0.96
N TYR A 317 1.66 2.77 -1.77
CA TYR A 317 1.72 1.35 -1.39
C TYR A 317 2.47 1.13 -0.09
N TYR A 318 3.58 1.85 0.09
CA TYR A 318 4.33 1.76 1.33
C TYR A 318 3.51 2.22 2.55
N TYR A 319 2.84 3.37 2.45
CA TYR A 319 2.01 3.89 3.53
C TYR A 319 0.86 2.95 3.90
N HIS A 320 0.22 2.37 2.91
CA HIS A 320 -0.86 1.39 3.13
C HIS A 320 -0.37 0.09 3.77
N ARG A 321 0.86 -0.36 3.44
CA ARG A 321 1.49 -1.49 4.12
C ARG A 321 1.83 -1.12 5.56
N ALA A 322 2.60 -0.07 5.78
CA ALA A 322 3.05 0.37 7.09
C ALA A 322 1.88 0.72 8.02
N GLY A 323 0.80 1.29 7.50
CA GLY A 323 -0.42 1.59 8.27
C GLY A 323 -1.22 0.37 8.75
N ARG A 324 -0.70 -0.87 8.59
CA ARG A 324 -1.26 -2.07 9.24
C ARG A 324 -0.75 -2.27 10.66
N THR A 325 0.35 -1.61 11.04
CA THR A 325 0.87 -1.59 12.41
C THR A 325 0.79 -0.18 13.01
N GLY A 326 1.06 -0.02 14.28
CA GLY A 326 1.05 1.27 14.98
C GLY A 326 -0.34 1.90 15.10
N ARG A 327 -1.41 1.12 15.21
CA ARG A 327 -2.78 1.61 15.35
C ARG A 327 -3.15 1.87 16.80
N PHE A 328 -4.04 2.83 17.01
CA PHE A 328 -4.61 3.15 18.33
C PHE A 328 -3.56 3.51 19.39
N GLY A 329 -2.45 4.18 18.98
CA GLY A 329 -1.38 4.57 19.89
C GLY A 329 -0.39 3.47 20.28
N ASN A 330 -0.53 2.27 19.71
CA ASN A 330 0.44 1.20 19.92
C ASN A 330 1.69 1.41 19.05
N SER A 331 2.86 1.04 19.58
CA SER A 331 4.09 1.00 18.80
C SER A 331 4.08 -0.12 17.77
N GLY A 332 4.73 0.11 16.64
CA GLY A 332 4.81 -0.86 15.56
C GLY A 332 6.11 -0.78 14.78
N HIS A 333 6.42 -1.82 14.01
CA HIS A 333 7.59 -1.88 13.17
C HIS A 333 7.22 -2.13 11.72
N SER A 334 7.83 -1.38 10.80
CA SER A 334 7.70 -1.57 9.36
C SER A 334 9.07 -1.82 8.76
N TYR A 335 9.30 -3.01 8.24
CA TYR A 335 10.55 -3.43 7.61
C TYR A 335 10.40 -3.49 6.10
N ILE A 336 11.44 -3.06 5.38
CA ILE A 336 11.52 -3.14 3.93
C ILE A 336 12.78 -3.91 3.55
N PHE A 337 12.61 -5.05 2.94
CA PHE A 337 13.72 -5.83 2.42
C PHE A 337 14.25 -5.24 1.12
N TYR A 338 15.56 -5.12 1.02
CA TYR A 338 16.24 -4.69 -0.19
C TYR A 338 17.56 -5.43 -0.34
N THR A 339 18.08 -5.47 -1.55
CA THR A 339 19.42 -5.97 -1.83
C THR A 339 20.36 -4.79 -2.10
N ALA A 340 21.66 -4.98 -1.85
CA ALA A 340 22.69 -3.97 -2.10
C ALA A 340 22.78 -3.54 -3.59
N ASN A 341 22.07 -4.20 -4.49
CA ASN A 341 21.95 -3.83 -5.91
C ASN A 341 20.80 -2.83 -6.19
N GLU A 342 19.92 -2.56 -5.21
CA GLU A 342 18.73 -1.72 -5.35
C GLU A 342 18.76 -0.38 -4.56
N PRO A 343 19.93 0.16 -4.17
CA PRO A 343 19.97 1.35 -3.30
C PRO A 343 19.36 2.59 -3.95
N GLY A 344 19.30 2.62 -5.28
CA GLY A 344 18.69 3.73 -6.02
C GLY A 344 17.19 3.83 -5.76
N LYS A 345 16.47 2.72 -5.81
CA LYS A 345 15.02 2.65 -5.52
C LYS A 345 14.73 2.97 -4.05
N ALA A 346 15.54 2.43 -3.12
CA ALA A 346 15.40 2.72 -1.70
C ALA A 346 15.58 4.23 -1.42
N ARG A 347 16.61 4.86 -2.01
CA ARG A 347 16.84 6.30 -1.88
C ARG A 347 15.74 7.15 -2.52
N GLU A 348 15.15 6.70 -3.62
CA GLU A 348 14.02 7.37 -4.25
C GLU A 348 12.79 7.34 -3.32
N LEU A 349 12.48 6.18 -2.72
CA LEU A 349 11.42 6.05 -1.74
C LEU A 349 11.65 6.99 -0.55
N MET A 350 12.87 7.03 -0.02
CA MET A 350 13.25 7.93 1.10
C MET A 350 13.08 9.40 0.74
N LYS A 351 13.53 9.82 -0.44
CA LYS A 351 13.41 11.23 -0.86
C LYS A 351 11.98 11.70 -1.01
N LYS A 352 11.10 10.80 -1.47
CA LYS A 352 9.67 11.10 -1.64
C LYS A 352 8.90 11.02 -0.34
N SER A 353 9.40 10.25 0.65
CA SER A 353 8.77 10.11 1.96
C SER A 353 9.26 11.18 2.93
N LYS A 354 8.39 11.59 3.85
CA LYS A 354 8.77 12.43 5.00
C LYS A 354 9.15 11.59 6.22
N ILE A 355 9.51 10.31 6.01
CA ILE A 355 9.76 9.32 7.06
C ILE A 355 11.26 9.24 7.35
N THR A 356 11.61 9.15 8.62
CA THR A 356 12.96 8.80 9.05
C THR A 356 13.12 7.28 9.07
N PHE A 357 14.06 6.75 8.29
CA PHE A 357 14.33 5.32 8.22
C PHE A 357 15.57 4.95 9.04
N LYS A 358 15.47 3.84 9.74
CA LYS A 358 16.63 3.10 10.27
C LYS A 358 17.15 2.13 9.21
N TYR A 359 18.34 1.62 9.41
CA TYR A 359 18.99 0.69 8.50
C TYR A 359 19.51 -0.49 9.28
N ALA A 360 19.38 -1.68 8.70
CA ALA A 360 19.90 -2.91 9.30
C ALA A 360 20.33 -3.92 8.22
N THR A 361 21.20 -4.82 8.59
CA THR A 361 21.57 -6.00 7.80
C THR A 361 21.08 -7.26 8.49
N LEU A 362 20.38 -8.11 7.76
CA LEU A 362 19.95 -9.42 8.25
C LEU A 362 21.13 -10.39 8.26
N ARG A 363 21.42 -10.95 9.42
CA ARG A 363 22.45 -11.97 9.64
C ARG A 363 21.83 -13.22 10.22
N THR A 364 22.58 -14.31 10.26
CA THR A 364 22.12 -15.61 10.74
C THR A 364 21.68 -15.61 12.21
N ASP A 365 22.19 -14.70 12.99
CA ASP A 365 22.04 -14.64 14.45
C ASP A 365 21.44 -13.33 14.95
N GLU A 366 21.45 -12.28 14.13
CA GLU A 366 20.99 -10.95 14.55
C GLU A 366 20.47 -10.09 13.39
N LEU A 367 19.63 -9.10 13.71
CA LEU A 367 19.34 -7.97 12.86
C LEU A 367 20.29 -6.83 13.23
N LYS A 368 21.44 -6.75 12.55
CA LYS A 368 22.48 -5.78 12.85
C LYS A 368 22.14 -4.39 12.36
N ALA A 369 22.08 -3.42 13.28
CA ALA A 369 21.87 -2.02 12.92
C ALA A 369 23.03 -1.46 12.09
N ASP A 370 22.71 -0.69 11.06
CA ASP A 370 23.64 0.01 10.18
C ASP A 370 23.43 1.53 10.25
N ARG A 371 24.42 2.30 9.79
CA ARG A 371 24.35 3.77 9.77
C ARG A 371 23.68 4.34 8.52
N ASP A 372 23.73 3.60 7.40
CA ASP A 372 23.19 4.00 6.11
C ASP A 372 22.87 2.73 5.28
N LEU A 373 22.21 2.93 4.12
CA LEU A 373 21.96 1.86 3.16
C LEU A 373 23.26 1.20 2.70
N ASN A 374 23.33 -0.12 2.79
CA ASN A 374 24.41 -0.89 2.19
C ASN A 374 24.31 -0.78 0.66
N VAL A 375 25.39 -0.37 0.05
CA VAL A 375 25.51 -0.22 -1.41
C VAL A 375 26.53 -1.22 -1.91
N ALA A 376 26.13 -2.10 -2.83
CA ALA A 376 27.09 -2.93 -3.52
C ALA A 376 28.17 -2.02 -4.15
N PRO A 377 29.46 -2.31 -3.99
CA PRO A 377 30.49 -1.54 -4.63
C PRO A 377 30.16 -1.47 -6.12
N LYS A 378 30.05 -0.23 -6.66
CA LYS A 378 29.87 -0.06 -8.11
C LYS A 378 30.90 -0.97 -8.75
N LYS A 379 30.45 -1.95 -9.54
CA LYS A 379 31.35 -2.66 -10.45
C LYS A 379 32.08 -1.56 -11.18
N GLN A 380 33.32 -1.29 -10.76
CA GLN A 380 34.14 -0.37 -11.52
C GLN A 380 34.05 -0.88 -12.94
N LYS A 381 33.48 -0.10 -13.85
CA LYS A 381 33.75 -0.28 -15.26
C LYS A 381 35.26 -0.13 -15.31
N ILE A 382 35.93 -1.26 -15.27
CA ILE A 382 37.35 -1.30 -15.56
C ILE A 382 37.37 -0.76 -16.99
N ASN A 383 37.67 0.55 -17.11
CA ASN A 383 38.02 1.15 -18.38
C ASN A 383 39.32 0.47 -18.81
N ASN A 384 39.18 -0.78 -19.22
CA ASN A 384 40.29 -1.56 -19.63
C ASN A 384 40.50 -1.28 -21.10
N VAL A 385 41.11 -0.11 -21.34
CA VAL A 385 41.54 0.33 -22.68
C VAL A 385 42.27 -0.82 -23.40
N TYR A 386 42.97 -1.68 -22.62
CA TYR A 386 43.62 -2.86 -23.15
C TYR A 386 42.60 -3.91 -23.62
N LEU A 387 41.58 -4.24 -22.82
CA LEU A 387 40.52 -5.19 -23.18
C LEU A 387 39.71 -4.70 -24.40
N GLU A 388 39.42 -3.42 -24.48
CA GLU A 388 38.74 -2.85 -25.64
C GLU A 388 39.60 -2.90 -26.91
N LYS A 389 40.91 -2.63 -26.78
CA LYS A 389 41.87 -2.82 -27.87
C LYS A 389 41.94 -4.24 -28.38
N GLU A 390 42.02 -5.21 -27.45
CA GLU A 390 42.06 -6.64 -27.75
C GLU A 390 40.71 -7.11 -28.41
N ILE A 391 39.56 -6.63 -27.92
CA ILE A 391 38.27 -6.92 -28.54
C ILE A 391 38.21 -6.33 -29.96
N LYS A 392 38.65 -5.07 -30.15
CA LYS A 392 38.71 -4.46 -31.49
C LYS A 392 39.62 -5.23 -32.42
N ARG A 393 40.80 -5.69 -31.96
CA ARG A 393 41.72 -6.55 -32.72
C ARG A 393 41.10 -7.90 -33.10
N ALA A 394 40.38 -8.54 -32.15
CA ALA A 394 39.70 -9.81 -32.38
C ALA A 394 38.55 -9.65 -33.44
N ILE A 395 37.84 -8.57 -33.38
CA ILE A 395 36.81 -8.24 -34.38
C ILE A 395 37.45 -8.00 -35.73
N ALA A 396 38.52 -7.20 -35.82
CA ALA A 396 39.22 -6.90 -37.06
C ALA A 396 39.81 -8.13 -37.74
N LYS A 397 40.43 -9.04 -36.90
CA LYS A 397 41.01 -10.29 -37.40
C LYS A 397 39.98 -11.24 -37.99
N ASN A 398 38.73 -11.24 -37.47
CA ASN A 398 37.64 -12.08 -37.92
C ASN A 398 36.72 -11.38 -38.96
N ARG A 399 37.02 -10.13 -39.33
CA ARG A 399 36.23 -9.37 -40.32
C ARG A 399 36.55 -9.87 -41.71
N SER A 400 35.59 -10.48 -42.37
CA SER A 400 35.71 -10.93 -43.76
C SER A 400 35.27 -9.84 -44.72
N LYS A 401 36.03 -9.66 -45.83
CA LYS A 401 35.63 -8.75 -46.94
C LYS A 401 34.37 -9.20 -47.68
N LYS A 402 33.98 -10.48 -47.55
CA LYS A 402 32.72 -11.07 -48.07
C LYS A 402 31.97 -11.71 -46.92
N VAL A 403 30.63 -11.54 -46.86
CA VAL A 403 29.76 -12.14 -45.84
C VAL A 403 29.77 -13.66 -46.01
N LYS A 404 30.47 -14.38 -45.13
CA LYS A 404 30.50 -15.84 -45.10
C LYS A 404 29.43 -16.36 -44.09
N PRO A 405 28.85 -17.55 -44.31
CA PRO A 405 27.99 -18.20 -43.33
C PRO A 405 28.70 -18.26 -41.97
N CYS A 406 27.96 -18.03 -40.88
CA CYS A 406 28.45 -18.06 -39.50
C CYS A 406 29.45 -16.94 -39.10
N TYR A 407 29.67 -15.89 -39.91
CA TYR A 407 30.56 -14.76 -39.56
C TYR A 407 30.26 -14.15 -38.17
N LYS A 408 28.98 -13.84 -37.92
CA LYS A 408 28.55 -13.27 -36.61
C LYS A 408 28.90 -14.19 -35.42
N LYS A 409 28.76 -15.50 -35.60
CA LYS A 409 29.06 -16.50 -34.59
C LYS A 409 30.56 -16.60 -34.30
N LYS A 410 31.41 -16.53 -35.35
CA LYS A 410 32.88 -16.49 -35.18
C LYS A 410 33.37 -15.25 -34.48
N VAL A 411 32.82 -14.07 -34.81
CA VAL A 411 33.17 -12.81 -34.12
C VAL A 411 32.73 -12.87 -32.64
N LYS A 412 31.54 -13.36 -32.35
CA LYS A 412 31.08 -13.53 -30.96
C LYS A 412 32.00 -14.46 -30.17
N TRP A 413 32.38 -15.59 -30.71
CA TRP A 413 33.31 -16.51 -30.07
C TRP A 413 34.68 -15.87 -29.79
N ALA A 414 35.23 -15.13 -30.75
CA ALA A 414 36.49 -14.42 -30.56
C ALA A 414 36.42 -13.36 -29.46
N ILE A 415 35.31 -12.67 -29.33
CA ILE A 415 35.06 -11.69 -28.24
C ILE A 415 34.97 -12.41 -26.90
N ASP A 416 34.22 -13.51 -26.82
CA ASP A 416 34.01 -14.27 -25.61
C ASP A 416 35.35 -14.90 -25.13
N ASP A 417 36.22 -15.35 -26.04
CA ASP A 417 37.54 -15.90 -25.71
C ASP A 417 38.47 -14.80 -25.14
N VAL A 418 38.49 -13.61 -25.73
CA VAL A 418 39.24 -12.47 -25.19
C VAL A 418 38.77 -12.10 -23.79
N LYS A 419 37.49 -12.05 -23.56
CA LYS A 419 36.91 -11.76 -22.23
C LYS A 419 37.26 -12.83 -21.22
N ARG A 420 37.24 -14.13 -21.60
CA ARG A 420 37.61 -15.25 -20.74
C ARG A 420 39.07 -15.16 -20.31
N ARG A 421 40.00 -14.99 -21.26
CA ARG A 421 41.43 -14.86 -20.96
C ARG A 421 41.73 -13.69 -20.03
N HIS A 422 41.08 -12.57 -20.24
CA HIS A 422 41.21 -11.39 -19.39
C HIS A 422 40.73 -11.66 -17.97
N LYS A 423 39.59 -12.36 -17.81
CA LYS A 423 39.07 -12.78 -16.50
C LYS A 423 40.03 -13.71 -15.78
N GLU A 424 40.61 -14.67 -16.48
CA GLU A 424 41.63 -15.61 -15.92
C GLU A 424 42.88 -14.86 -15.47
N GLN A 425 43.34 -13.85 -16.23
CA GLN A 425 44.48 -13.01 -15.82
C GLN A 425 44.20 -12.23 -14.54
N ILE A 426 42.99 -11.63 -14.42
CA ILE A 426 42.61 -10.93 -13.20
C ILE A 426 42.60 -11.88 -11.99
N ILE A 427 42.02 -13.06 -12.13
CA ILE A 427 42.00 -14.06 -11.07
C ILE A 427 43.41 -14.42 -10.65
N LYS A 428 44.32 -14.75 -11.60
CA LYS A 428 45.72 -15.07 -11.30
C LYS A 428 46.42 -13.92 -10.58
N THR A 429 46.19 -12.69 -11.00
CA THR A 429 46.80 -11.50 -10.36
C THR A 429 46.29 -11.31 -8.93
N ASN A 430 44.97 -11.50 -8.70
CA ASN A 430 44.40 -11.38 -7.36
C ASN A 430 44.84 -12.49 -6.40
N VAL A 431 45.00 -13.71 -6.91
CA VAL A 431 45.57 -14.84 -6.13
C VAL A 431 47.00 -14.53 -5.71
N ARG A 432 47.87 -14.06 -6.65
CA ARG A 432 49.24 -13.66 -6.35
C ARG A 432 49.33 -12.51 -5.34
N LYS A 433 48.42 -11.53 -5.40
CA LYS A 433 48.36 -10.44 -4.40
C LYS A 433 48.03 -10.97 -3.02
N LYS A 434 47.01 -11.85 -2.91
CA LYS A 434 46.64 -12.47 -1.63
C LYS A 434 47.75 -13.34 -1.04
N GLN A 435 48.47 -14.06 -1.88
CA GLN A 435 49.63 -14.85 -1.43
C GLN A 435 50.73 -13.96 -0.86
N LYS A 436 51.06 -12.84 -1.54
CA LYS A 436 52.04 -11.86 -1.04
C LYS A 436 51.59 -11.12 0.24
N GLU A 437 50.29 -10.87 0.40
CA GLU A 437 49.73 -10.27 1.62
C GLU A 437 49.75 -11.23 2.82
N ASN A 438 49.67 -12.53 2.56
CA ASN A 438 49.82 -13.58 3.60
C ASN A 438 51.24 -13.91 3.95
N GLU A 439 52.20 -13.71 3.04
CA GLU A 439 53.64 -13.87 3.29
C GLU A 439 54.26 -12.70 4.04
N ASN A 440 53.60 -11.53 4.06
CA ASN A 440 54.02 -10.33 4.78
C ASN A 440 53.29 -10.12 6.12
N LYS A 441 52.52 -11.09 6.59
CA LYS A 441 51.96 -11.20 7.94
C LYS A 441 52.63 -12.29 8.75
#